data_db74dbfc2fcfbbfcb3c4042ecdbad2e9
#
_entry.id   db74dbfc2fcfbbfcb3c4042ecdbad2e9
#
_cell.length_a   1.000
_cell.length_b   1.000
_cell.length_c   1.000
_cell.angle_alpha   90.00
_cell.angle_beta   90.00
_cell.angle_gamma   90.00
#
_symmetry.space_group_name_H-M   'P 1'
#
loop_
_entity.id
_entity.type
_entity.pdbx_description
1 polymer ?
#
loop_
_entity_poly.entity_id
_entity_poly.type
_entity_poly.pdbx_seq_one_letter_code
_entity_poly.pdbx_strand_id
1 'polypeptide(L)'
;HGRFGEQLAGIFKTACAGIEDLPEGSEGPDEITWFPERAWAGRVWIPASATGTAVMEEGTEPVPIEYFGYVSFVQPPDSDPRDFEASADFTDVLAEDNPDWQIDLGDEVIGKWCGENGREADVTLIWGQALVRDAYAVSAELREMTVDQDPLFSNRFTLIAPDNLRNYGDEGYLEIKLWNVRGRQLAQESLYAIEAKPEDGEAEEEKDAPAA
;
A
#
# COMPACT_ATOMS: atom_id res chain seq x y z
N HIS A 1 -5.63 -14.04 13.56
CA HIS A 1 -7.03 -13.59 13.44
C HIS A 1 -8.05 -14.55 14.09
N GLY A 2 -7.58 -15.60 14.70
CA GLY A 2 -8.26 -16.40 15.71
C GLY A 2 -9.75 -16.71 15.45
N ARG A 3 -10.59 -16.39 16.43
CA ARG A 3 -12.02 -16.71 16.45
C ARG A 3 -12.83 -16.07 15.29
N PHE A 4 -12.37 -14.95 14.73
CA PHE A 4 -13.07 -14.22 13.67
C PHE A 4 -12.47 -14.41 12.26
N GLY A 5 -11.50 -15.33 12.11
CA GLY A 5 -10.80 -15.51 10.84
C GLY A 5 -11.71 -15.79 9.64
N GLU A 6 -12.71 -16.66 9.79
CA GLU A 6 -13.68 -16.96 8.72
C GLU A 6 -14.57 -15.77 8.39
N GLN A 7 -14.99 -15.00 9.41
CA GLN A 7 -15.78 -13.79 9.20
C GLN A 7 -15.00 -12.72 8.44
N LEU A 8 -13.76 -12.45 8.86
CA LEU A 8 -12.89 -11.48 8.18
C LEU A 8 -12.63 -11.91 6.72
N ALA A 9 -12.36 -13.20 6.49
CA ALA A 9 -12.15 -13.72 5.15
C ALA A 9 -13.40 -13.56 4.28
N GLY A 10 -14.60 -13.82 4.82
CA GLY A 10 -15.86 -13.61 4.11
C GLY A 10 -16.09 -12.15 3.74
N ILE A 11 -15.76 -11.21 4.66
CA ILE A 11 -15.90 -9.77 4.43
C ILE A 11 -14.93 -9.31 3.33
N PHE A 12 -13.65 -9.71 3.41
CA PHE A 12 -12.65 -9.36 2.39
C PHE A 12 -13.01 -9.93 1.02
N LYS A 13 -13.41 -11.20 0.93
CA LYS A 13 -13.90 -11.83 -0.32
C LYS A 13 -15.09 -11.09 -0.92
N THR A 14 -15.99 -10.59 -0.10
CA THR A 14 -17.13 -9.79 -0.55
C THR A 14 -16.67 -8.45 -1.12
N ALA A 15 -15.68 -7.79 -0.50
CA ALA A 15 -15.09 -6.55 -1.03
C ALA A 15 -14.41 -6.80 -2.39
N CYS A 16 -13.61 -7.86 -2.52
CA CYS A 16 -12.98 -8.23 -3.80
C CYS A 16 -14.01 -8.47 -4.91
N ALA A 17 -15.12 -9.16 -4.61
CA ALA A 17 -16.19 -9.39 -5.58
C ALA A 17 -16.97 -8.12 -5.95
N GLY A 18 -16.84 -7.05 -5.19
CA GLY A 18 -17.49 -5.76 -5.42
C GLY A 18 -16.63 -4.74 -6.17
N ILE A 19 -15.44 -5.10 -6.61
CA ILE A 19 -14.55 -4.20 -7.38
C ILE A 19 -15.20 -3.89 -8.74
N GLU A 20 -15.43 -2.59 -9.02
CA GLU A 20 -16.19 -2.17 -10.20
C GLU A 20 -15.48 -2.49 -11.53
N ASP A 21 -14.15 -2.36 -11.57
CA ASP A 21 -13.35 -2.56 -12.78
C ASP A 21 -12.77 -3.98 -12.89
N LEU A 22 -13.22 -4.92 -12.05
CA LEU A 22 -12.76 -6.29 -12.11
C LEU A 22 -13.25 -6.94 -13.43
N PRO A 23 -12.34 -7.49 -14.26
CA PRO A 23 -12.72 -8.11 -15.52
C PRO A 23 -13.74 -9.24 -15.36
N GLU A 24 -14.69 -9.36 -16.31
CA GLU A 24 -15.67 -10.46 -16.31
C GLU A 24 -14.96 -11.83 -16.39
N GLY A 25 -15.38 -12.76 -15.56
CA GLY A 25 -14.80 -14.12 -15.50
C GLY A 25 -13.56 -14.21 -14.62
N SER A 26 -13.22 -13.15 -13.88
CA SER A 26 -12.18 -13.24 -12.86
C SER A 26 -12.54 -14.27 -11.80
N GLU A 27 -11.56 -15.06 -11.39
CA GLU A 27 -11.70 -15.96 -10.26
C GLU A 27 -11.41 -15.21 -8.96
N GLY A 28 -12.27 -15.41 -7.99
CA GLY A 28 -12.16 -14.75 -6.68
C GLY A 28 -10.91 -15.13 -5.91
N PRO A 29 -10.63 -14.43 -4.82
CA PRO A 29 -9.41 -14.65 -4.04
C PRO A 29 -9.38 -16.06 -3.43
N ASP A 30 -8.27 -16.76 -3.63
CA ASP A 30 -8.04 -18.11 -3.12
C ASP A 30 -7.58 -18.05 -1.66
N GLU A 31 -6.28 -18.01 -1.44
CA GLU A 31 -5.65 -17.97 -0.14
C GLU A 31 -5.41 -16.51 0.28
N ILE A 32 -6.00 -16.10 1.41
CA ILE A 32 -5.83 -14.76 1.94
C ILE A 32 -4.61 -14.70 2.84
N THR A 33 -3.68 -13.84 2.48
CA THR A 33 -2.54 -13.44 3.29
C THR A 33 -2.91 -12.22 4.13
N TRP A 34 -2.87 -12.37 5.46
CA TRP A 34 -3.13 -11.27 6.39
C TRP A 34 -1.83 -10.60 6.84
N PHE A 35 -1.88 -9.28 6.97
CA PHE A 35 -0.80 -8.48 7.53
C PHE A 35 -1.05 -8.20 9.03
N PRO A 36 -0.06 -7.72 9.78
CA PRO A 36 -0.23 -7.34 11.18
C PRO A 36 -1.35 -6.31 11.36
N GLU A 37 -2.15 -6.47 12.40
CA GLU A 37 -3.21 -5.52 12.72
C GLU A 37 -2.65 -4.22 13.32
N ARG A 38 -3.32 -3.09 13.05
CA ARG A 38 -3.02 -1.79 13.65
C ARG A 38 -4.30 -1.14 14.15
N ALA A 39 -4.20 -0.41 15.24
CA ALA A 39 -5.32 0.35 15.80
C ALA A 39 -5.15 1.85 15.53
N TRP A 40 -6.19 2.47 14.98
CA TRP A 40 -6.24 3.91 14.77
C TRP A 40 -7.69 4.41 14.81
N ALA A 41 -7.90 5.60 15.39
CA ALA A 41 -9.22 6.27 15.50
C ALA A 41 -10.33 5.37 16.07
N GLY A 42 -10.00 4.46 17.02
CA GLY A 42 -10.96 3.56 17.65
C GLY A 42 -11.35 2.34 16.80
N ARG A 43 -10.72 2.13 15.68
CA ARG A 43 -10.87 0.95 14.82
C ARG A 43 -9.59 0.13 14.79
N VAL A 44 -9.73 -1.16 14.54
CA VAL A 44 -8.65 -2.09 14.19
C VAL A 44 -8.66 -2.23 12.67
N TRP A 45 -7.50 -2.14 12.06
CA TRP A 45 -7.25 -2.23 10.63
C TRP A 45 -6.38 -3.44 10.35
N ILE A 46 -6.80 -4.30 9.45
CA ILE A 46 -6.09 -5.54 9.10
C ILE A 46 -5.97 -5.59 7.58
N PRO A 47 -4.80 -5.23 7.01
CA PRO A 47 -4.59 -5.38 5.59
C PRO A 47 -4.54 -6.84 5.17
N ALA A 48 -4.85 -7.07 3.92
CA ALA A 48 -4.86 -8.40 3.31
C ALA A 48 -4.45 -8.34 1.84
N SER A 49 -3.83 -9.41 1.37
CA SER A 49 -3.71 -9.72 -0.06
C SER A 49 -4.18 -11.15 -0.35
N ALA A 50 -4.50 -11.42 -1.61
CA ALA A 50 -4.86 -12.76 -2.04
C ALA A 50 -4.62 -12.92 -3.54
N THR A 51 -4.20 -14.11 -3.96
CA THR A 51 -4.02 -14.42 -5.38
C THR A 51 -5.36 -14.72 -6.04
N GLY A 52 -5.45 -14.45 -7.34
CA GLY A 52 -6.56 -14.80 -8.20
C GLY A 52 -6.14 -14.83 -9.66
N THR A 53 -7.11 -14.92 -10.55
CA THR A 53 -6.87 -14.84 -12.00
C THR A 53 -7.92 -13.93 -12.65
N ALA A 54 -7.52 -13.25 -13.72
CA ALA A 54 -8.43 -12.40 -14.51
C ALA A 54 -8.15 -12.55 -16.00
N VAL A 55 -9.21 -12.40 -16.80
CA VAL A 55 -9.12 -12.32 -18.27
C VAL A 55 -9.07 -10.84 -18.63
N MET A 56 -7.87 -10.29 -18.85
CA MET A 56 -7.67 -8.85 -19.08
C MET A 56 -8.18 -8.37 -20.43
N GLU A 57 -8.17 -9.25 -21.45
CA GLU A 57 -8.69 -8.98 -22.79
C GLU A 57 -9.54 -10.14 -23.29
N GLU A 58 -10.62 -9.84 -24.00
CA GLU A 58 -11.52 -10.86 -24.54
C GLU A 58 -10.78 -11.85 -25.45
N GLY A 59 -10.86 -13.13 -25.14
CA GLY A 59 -10.23 -14.21 -25.92
C GLY A 59 -8.78 -14.49 -25.56
N THR A 60 -8.22 -13.89 -24.52
CA THR A 60 -6.91 -14.22 -23.95
C THR A 60 -7.03 -15.27 -22.85
N GLU A 61 -5.91 -15.90 -22.51
CA GLU A 61 -5.88 -16.79 -21.34
C GLU A 61 -5.89 -15.96 -20.04
N PRO A 62 -6.47 -16.50 -18.95
CA PRO A 62 -6.44 -15.85 -17.65
C PRO A 62 -5.00 -15.58 -17.19
N VAL A 63 -4.74 -14.41 -16.66
CA VAL A 63 -3.45 -14.01 -16.07
C VAL A 63 -3.56 -13.97 -14.54
N PRO A 64 -2.47 -14.24 -13.81
CA PRO A 64 -2.45 -14.05 -12.37
C PRO A 64 -2.70 -12.59 -12.02
N ILE A 65 -3.47 -12.37 -10.96
CA ILE A 65 -3.67 -11.06 -10.33
C ILE A 65 -3.51 -11.19 -8.82
N GLU A 66 -3.22 -10.10 -8.16
CA GLU A 66 -3.31 -9.98 -6.72
C GLU A 66 -4.45 -9.04 -6.33
N TYR A 67 -5.35 -9.52 -5.47
CA TYR A 67 -6.28 -8.70 -4.72
C TYR A 67 -5.56 -8.15 -3.49
N PHE A 68 -5.77 -6.88 -3.19
CA PHE A 68 -5.20 -6.24 -2.01
C PHE A 68 -6.21 -5.27 -1.38
N GLY A 69 -6.01 -4.94 -0.12
CA GLY A 69 -6.89 -4.04 0.60
C GLY A 69 -6.90 -4.31 2.10
N TYR A 70 -8.02 -4.04 2.77
CA TYR A 70 -8.11 -4.23 4.21
C TYR A 70 -9.53 -4.59 4.68
N VAL A 71 -9.60 -5.12 5.90
CA VAL A 71 -10.83 -5.16 6.71
C VAL A 71 -10.59 -4.34 7.96
N SER A 72 -11.56 -3.51 8.34
CA SER A 72 -11.53 -2.77 9.60
C SER A 72 -12.79 -2.98 10.41
N PHE A 73 -12.69 -2.82 11.73
CA PHE A 73 -13.81 -2.96 12.66
C PHE A 73 -13.57 -2.19 13.95
N VAL A 74 -14.65 -1.90 14.66
CA VAL A 74 -14.57 -1.38 16.03
C VAL A 74 -14.49 -2.56 17.00
N GLN A 75 -13.46 -2.56 17.87
CA GLN A 75 -13.28 -3.54 18.92
C GLN A 75 -13.59 -2.90 20.28
N PRO A 76 -14.83 -2.99 20.79
CA PRO A 76 -15.12 -2.50 22.13
C PRO A 76 -14.45 -3.38 23.20
N PRO A 77 -14.13 -2.83 24.38
CA PRO A 77 -13.70 -3.63 25.52
C PRO A 77 -14.76 -4.70 25.86
N ASP A 78 -14.33 -5.94 26.06
CA ASP A 78 -15.15 -7.07 26.49
C ASP A 78 -16.39 -7.40 25.64
N SER A 79 -16.39 -6.99 24.36
CA SER A 79 -17.47 -7.24 23.41
C SER A 79 -16.94 -7.77 22.08
N ASP A 80 -17.84 -8.38 21.29
CA ASP A 80 -17.48 -8.85 19.96
C ASP A 80 -17.22 -7.65 19.02
N PRO A 81 -16.34 -7.80 17.99
CA PRO A 81 -16.12 -6.82 16.96
C PRO A 81 -17.43 -6.45 16.25
N ARG A 82 -17.55 -5.18 15.86
CA ARG A 82 -18.72 -4.64 15.15
C ARG A 82 -18.30 -3.57 14.15
N ASP A 83 -19.28 -3.10 13.36
CA ASP A 83 -19.09 -2.01 12.39
C ASP A 83 -17.94 -2.33 11.43
N PHE A 84 -18.01 -3.52 10.83
CA PHE A 84 -17.03 -3.99 9.85
C PHE A 84 -17.13 -3.18 8.57
N GLU A 85 -15.99 -2.77 8.05
CA GLU A 85 -15.81 -2.14 6.75
C GLU A 85 -14.66 -2.85 6.03
N ALA A 86 -14.69 -2.85 4.69
CA ALA A 86 -13.60 -3.39 3.89
C ALA A 86 -13.45 -2.58 2.60
N SER A 87 -12.23 -2.47 2.15
CA SER A 87 -11.87 -1.99 0.82
C SER A 87 -11.01 -3.04 0.15
N ALA A 88 -11.15 -3.19 -1.16
CA ALA A 88 -10.32 -4.06 -1.95
C ALA A 88 -10.15 -3.49 -3.36
N ASP A 89 -8.99 -3.75 -3.93
CA ASP A 89 -8.64 -3.48 -5.32
C ASP A 89 -7.83 -4.66 -5.86
N PHE A 90 -7.40 -4.62 -7.12
CA PHE A 90 -6.57 -5.65 -7.72
C PHE A 90 -5.47 -5.06 -8.59
N THR A 91 -4.43 -5.86 -8.83
CA THR A 91 -3.35 -5.53 -9.76
C THR A 91 -2.90 -6.78 -10.51
N ASP A 92 -2.42 -6.60 -11.73
CA ASP A 92 -1.71 -7.60 -12.53
C ASP A 92 -0.18 -7.41 -12.48
N VAL A 93 0.28 -6.42 -11.71
CA VAL A 93 1.71 -6.17 -11.48
C VAL A 93 2.13 -6.87 -10.19
N LEU A 94 2.77 -8.02 -10.34
CA LEU A 94 3.12 -8.90 -9.22
C LEU A 94 4.59 -8.78 -8.83
N ALA A 95 4.88 -8.92 -7.54
CA ALA A 95 6.25 -8.94 -7.03
C ALA A 95 7.11 -10.08 -7.63
N GLU A 96 6.49 -11.21 -7.99
CA GLU A 96 7.16 -12.34 -8.62
C GLU A 96 7.72 -12.02 -10.01
N ASP A 97 7.08 -11.10 -10.73
CA ASP A 97 7.49 -10.64 -12.05
C ASP A 97 8.51 -9.49 -11.99
N ASN A 98 8.72 -8.93 -10.79
CA ASN A 98 9.58 -7.78 -10.53
C ASN A 98 10.72 -8.12 -9.56
N PRO A 99 11.74 -8.90 -9.97
CA PRO A 99 12.80 -9.38 -9.07
C PRO A 99 13.69 -8.28 -8.48
N ASP A 100 13.63 -7.08 -9.01
CA ASP A 100 14.37 -5.92 -8.50
C ASP A 100 13.64 -5.21 -7.35
N TRP A 101 12.39 -5.54 -7.08
CA TRP A 101 11.68 -4.99 -5.94
C TRP A 101 12.30 -5.46 -4.64
N GLN A 102 12.39 -4.55 -3.70
CA GLN A 102 12.93 -4.79 -2.37
C GLN A 102 11.84 -4.82 -1.30
N ILE A 103 10.74 -4.16 -1.59
CA ILE A 103 9.53 -4.11 -0.77
C ILE A 103 8.36 -4.30 -1.71
N ASP A 104 7.47 -5.21 -1.37
CA ASP A 104 6.15 -5.29 -1.97
C ASP A 104 5.22 -4.45 -1.10
N LEU A 105 4.62 -3.40 -1.66
CA LEU A 105 4.02 -2.32 -0.88
C LEU A 105 2.60 -2.01 -1.36
N GLY A 106 1.66 -1.95 -0.44
CA GLY A 106 0.31 -1.46 -0.64
C GLY A 106 -0.02 -0.32 0.32
N ASP A 107 -0.90 0.57 -0.08
CA ASP A 107 -1.36 1.67 0.75
C ASP A 107 -2.81 2.07 0.47
N GLU A 108 -3.44 2.70 1.44
CA GLU A 108 -4.80 3.25 1.33
C GLU A 108 -4.99 4.42 2.30
N VAL A 109 -5.61 5.51 1.83
CA VAL A 109 -5.97 6.63 2.70
C VAL A 109 -7.19 6.24 3.54
N ILE A 110 -7.01 6.13 4.85
CA ILE A 110 -8.05 5.67 5.79
C ILE A 110 -8.69 6.80 6.61
N GLY A 111 -8.21 8.02 6.48
CA GLY A 111 -8.77 9.15 7.19
C GLY A 111 -7.96 10.43 7.05
N LYS A 112 -8.27 11.38 7.93
CA LYS A 112 -7.59 12.68 7.98
C LYS A 112 -7.15 12.98 9.38
N TRP A 113 -5.96 13.52 9.50
CA TRP A 113 -5.45 14.14 10.70
C TRP A 113 -5.62 15.66 10.61
N CYS A 114 -6.16 16.26 11.68
CA CYS A 114 -6.29 17.70 11.81
C CYS A 114 -5.48 18.14 13.02
N GLY A 115 -4.47 18.96 12.78
CA GLY A 115 -3.60 19.53 13.80
C GLY A 115 -3.96 20.97 14.15
N GLU A 116 -3.12 21.57 15.00
CA GLU A 116 -3.23 22.97 15.35
C GLU A 116 -2.99 23.89 14.14
N ASN A 117 -3.59 25.06 14.15
CA ASN A 117 -3.43 26.12 13.12
C ASN A 117 -3.87 25.70 11.71
N GLY A 118 -4.89 24.83 11.60
CA GLY A 118 -5.44 24.42 10.32
C GLY A 118 -4.51 23.51 9.50
N ARG A 119 -3.57 22.84 10.16
CA ARG A 119 -2.75 21.81 9.55
C ARG A 119 -3.59 20.56 9.32
N GLU A 120 -3.51 20.02 8.14
CA GLU A 120 -4.20 18.79 7.76
C GLU A 120 -3.22 17.86 7.07
N ALA A 121 -3.42 16.55 7.30
CA ALA A 121 -2.75 15.48 6.57
C ALA A 121 -3.75 14.37 6.29
N ASP A 122 -3.55 13.68 5.19
CA ASP A 122 -4.18 12.39 5.01
C ASP A 122 -3.52 11.39 5.96
N VAL A 123 -4.26 10.40 6.43
CA VAL A 123 -3.74 9.31 7.23
C VAL A 123 -3.80 8.05 6.39
N THR A 124 -2.64 7.50 6.11
CA THR A 124 -2.46 6.37 5.20
C THR A 124 -2.15 5.10 5.99
N LEU A 125 -2.91 4.07 5.72
CA LEU A 125 -2.62 2.69 6.09
C LEU A 125 -1.65 2.14 5.05
N ILE A 126 -0.51 1.62 5.51
CA ILE A 126 0.56 1.12 4.67
C ILE A 126 0.86 -0.30 5.12
N TRP A 127 0.96 -1.22 4.19
CA TRP A 127 1.34 -2.60 4.50
C TRP A 127 2.27 -3.13 3.42
N GLY A 128 2.97 -4.19 3.74
CA GLY A 128 3.84 -4.77 2.75
C GLY A 128 4.66 -5.94 3.26
N GLN A 129 5.39 -6.50 2.33
CA GLN A 129 6.30 -7.60 2.57
C GLN A 129 7.74 -7.19 2.22
N ALA A 130 8.68 -7.46 3.14
CA ALA A 130 10.10 -7.31 2.87
C ALA A 130 10.57 -8.45 1.95
N LEU A 131 11.09 -8.11 0.77
CA LEU A 131 11.65 -9.05 -0.21
C LEU A 131 13.15 -9.21 -0.04
N VAL A 132 13.79 -8.32 0.74
CA VAL A 132 15.21 -8.40 1.07
C VAL A 132 15.45 -9.28 2.30
N ARG A 133 16.58 -9.98 2.32
CA ARG A 133 16.99 -10.83 3.46
C ARG A 133 17.42 -9.97 4.65
N ASP A 134 17.31 -10.55 5.84
CA ASP A 134 17.76 -9.97 7.12
C ASP A 134 17.01 -8.69 7.53
N ALA A 135 15.91 -8.36 6.90
CA ALA A 135 15.02 -7.30 7.33
C ALA A 135 14.40 -7.67 8.69
N TYR A 136 14.41 -6.72 9.63
CA TYR A 136 13.94 -6.90 10.99
C TYR A 136 12.86 -5.90 11.40
N ALA A 137 12.99 -4.68 10.95
CA ALA A 137 12.06 -3.60 11.25
C ALA A 137 11.80 -2.73 10.02
N VAL A 138 10.69 -2.02 10.06
CA VAL A 138 10.26 -1.05 9.06
C VAL A 138 10.02 0.29 9.73
N SER A 139 10.28 1.39 9.03
CA SER A 139 9.86 2.74 9.41
C SER A 139 9.16 3.44 8.25
N ALA A 140 8.17 4.27 8.58
CA ALA A 140 7.63 5.30 7.70
C ALA A 140 8.27 6.63 8.10
N GLU A 141 8.86 7.32 7.14
CA GLU A 141 9.55 8.58 7.35
C GLU A 141 8.98 9.67 6.46
N LEU A 142 8.67 10.81 7.07
CA LEU A 142 8.23 12.00 6.38
C LEU A 142 9.25 13.13 6.64
N ARG A 143 9.93 13.60 5.60
CA ARG A 143 10.98 14.64 5.71
C ARG A 143 12.05 14.27 6.76
N GLU A 144 12.59 13.09 6.67
CA GLU A 144 13.62 12.55 7.59
C GLU A 144 13.14 12.36 9.06
N MET A 145 11.86 12.52 9.33
CA MET A 145 11.28 12.21 10.64
C MET A 145 10.53 10.88 10.59
N THR A 146 10.89 9.96 11.45
CA THR A 146 10.12 8.73 11.64
C THR A 146 8.75 9.07 12.22
N VAL A 147 7.68 8.77 11.47
CA VAL A 147 6.28 9.02 11.86
C VAL A 147 5.57 7.77 12.36
N ASP A 148 6.00 6.59 11.92
CA ASP A 148 5.61 5.30 12.47
C ASP A 148 6.72 4.27 12.25
N GLN A 149 6.76 3.21 13.07
CA GLN A 149 7.72 2.11 12.94
C GLN A 149 7.21 0.84 13.61
N ASP A 150 7.62 -0.32 13.10
CA ASP A 150 7.26 -1.61 13.70
C ASP A 150 8.32 -2.69 13.38
N PRO A 151 8.47 -3.73 14.21
CA PRO A 151 9.19 -4.92 13.81
C PRO A 151 8.42 -5.69 12.73
N LEU A 152 9.14 -6.42 11.88
CA LEU A 152 8.51 -7.30 10.91
C LEU A 152 7.98 -8.56 11.58
N PHE A 153 6.78 -8.97 11.18
CA PHE A 153 6.21 -10.25 11.56
C PHE A 153 6.12 -11.18 10.34
N SER A 154 6.92 -12.23 10.30
CA SER A 154 7.04 -13.11 9.13
C SER A 154 7.31 -12.36 7.82
N ASN A 155 8.27 -11.42 7.85
CA ASN A 155 8.62 -10.49 6.76
C ASN A 155 7.52 -9.50 6.36
N ARG A 156 6.41 -9.41 7.07
CA ARG A 156 5.29 -8.51 6.80
C ARG A 156 5.20 -7.41 7.83
N PHE A 157 4.60 -6.31 7.43
CA PHE A 157 4.38 -5.15 8.30
C PHE A 157 3.09 -4.43 7.97
N THR A 158 2.65 -3.59 8.90
CA THR A 158 1.57 -2.62 8.73
C THR A 158 1.93 -1.37 9.51
N LEU A 159 1.84 -0.21 8.86
CA LEU A 159 2.07 1.10 9.45
C LEU A 159 0.84 1.98 9.25
N ILE A 160 0.69 3.00 10.09
CA ILE A 160 -0.31 4.06 9.90
C ILE A 160 0.41 5.39 10.10
N ALA A 161 0.51 6.18 9.04
CA ALA A 161 1.29 7.39 9.03
C ALA A 161 0.51 8.58 8.46
N PRO A 162 0.73 9.80 8.98
CA PRO A 162 0.27 11.00 8.31
C PRO A 162 1.06 11.17 7.01
N ASP A 163 0.35 11.49 5.95
CA ASP A 163 0.88 11.67 4.63
C ASP A 163 0.42 12.98 4.03
N ASN A 164 1.11 13.47 3.00
CA ASN A 164 0.73 14.67 2.26
C ASN A 164 0.34 15.85 3.17
N LEU A 165 1.28 16.26 4.03
CA LEU A 165 1.08 17.42 4.91
C LEU A 165 0.84 18.68 4.08
N ARG A 166 -0.43 19.07 3.94
CA ARG A 166 -0.84 20.29 3.26
C ARG A 166 -0.34 21.53 4.04
N ASN A 167 0.05 22.56 3.32
CA ASN A 167 0.55 23.85 3.85
C ASN A 167 2.02 23.88 4.34
N TYR A 168 2.86 22.93 3.95
CA TYR A 168 4.29 22.98 4.28
C TYR A 168 5.22 23.44 3.14
N GLY A 169 4.67 23.83 2.00
CA GLY A 169 5.42 24.49 0.91
C GLY A 169 6.29 23.61 0.03
N ASP A 170 6.74 22.47 0.50
CA ASP A 170 7.45 21.46 -0.26
C ASP A 170 6.75 20.12 -0.10
N GLU A 171 6.51 19.43 -1.20
CA GLU A 171 5.92 18.09 -1.24
C GLU A 171 6.87 17.10 -0.56
N GLY A 172 6.59 16.79 0.70
CA GLY A 172 7.28 15.72 1.42
C GLY A 172 6.58 14.39 1.12
N TYR A 173 7.27 13.47 0.46
CA TYR A 173 6.77 12.11 0.24
C TYR A 173 7.04 11.24 1.46
N LEU A 174 6.14 10.29 1.69
CA LEU A 174 6.32 9.28 2.71
C LEU A 174 7.27 8.20 2.19
N GLU A 175 8.36 7.99 2.90
CA GLU A 175 9.37 6.98 2.58
C GLU A 175 9.24 5.79 3.52
N ILE A 176 9.22 4.59 2.96
CA ILE A 176 9.21 3.34 3.72
C ILE A 176 10.61 2.74 3.69
N LYS A 177 11.19 2.51 4.85
CA LYS A 177 12.56 1.98 4.99
C LYS A 177 12.59 0.68 5.75
N LEU A 178 13.36 -0.28 5.26
CA LEU A 178 13.64 -1.54 5.94
C LEU A 178 15.01 -1.50 6.64
N TRP A 179 15.04 -2.04 7.84
CA TRP A 179 16.20 -2.03 8.70
C TRP A 179 16.57 -3.44 9.17
N ASN A 180 17.86 -3.74 9.30
CA ASN A 180 18.29 -4.97 9.96
C ASN A 180 18.40 -4.78 11.49
N VAL A 181 18.69 -5.88 12.21
CA VAL A 181 18.87 -5.88 13.68
C VAL A 181 19.96 -4.95 14.21
N ARG A 182 20.87 -4.47 13.32
CA ARG A 182 21.96 -3.56 13.67
C ARG A 182 21.62 -2.11 13.36
N GLY A 183 20.40 -1.81 12.94
CA GLY A 183 19.99 -0.47 12.54
C GLY A 183 20.56 0.01 11.20
N ARG A 184 21.04 -0.92 10.34
CA ARG A 184 21.45 -0.58 8.98
C ARG A 184 20.24 -0.64 8.06
N GLN A 185 20.05 0.41 7.27
CA GLN A 185 19.03 0.44 6.21
C GLN A 185 19.39 -0.58 5.12
N LEU A 186 18.38 -1.36 4.71
CA LEU A 186 18.50 -2.39 3.68
C LEU A 186 17.81 -2.00 2.38
N ALA A 187 16.67 -1.32 2.48
CA ALA A 187 15.84 -0.91 1.36
C ALA A 187 15.09 0.38 1.69
N GLN A 188 14.60 1.05 0.64
CA GLN A 188 13.75 2.23 0.74
C GLN A 188 12.86 2.30 -0.49
N GLU A 189 11.58 2.59 -0.26
CA GLU A 189 10.58 2.87 -1.29
C GLU A 189 9.83 4.15 -0.93
N SER A 190 9.44 4.92 -1.95
CA SER A 190 8.56 6.09 -1.79
C SER A 190 7.15 5.73 -2.25
N LEU A 191 6.13 6.05 -1.46
CA LEU A 191 4.73 5.80 -1.83
C LEU A 191 4.30 6.57 -3.09
N TYR A 192 4.98 7.67 -3.40
CA TYR A 192 4.68 8.53 -4.54
C TYR A 192 5.94 8.78 -5.37
N ALA A 193 6.57 7.72 -5.85
CA ALA A 193 7.58 7.87 -6.88
C ALA A 193 6.90 8.44 -8.14
N ILE A 194 7.02 9.75 -8.35
CA ILE A 194 6.65 10.33 -9.63
C ILE A 194 7.55 9.66 -10.66
N GLU A 195 6.96 8.86 -11.54
CA GLU A 195 7.65 8.48 -12.76
C GLU A 195 8.14 9.79 -13.41
N ALA A 196 9.45 9.96 -13.43
CA ALA A 196 10.06 11.12 -14.09
C ALA A 196 9.54 11.12 -15.52
N LYS A 197 8.65 12.07 -15.82
CA LYS A 197 8.18 12.28 -17.19
C LYS A 197 9.43 12.39 -18.05
N PRO A 198 9.61 11.58 -19.11
CA PRO A 198 10.78 11.73 -19.95
C PRO A 198 10.81 13.19 -20.40
N GLU A 199 11.91 13.87 -20.15
CA GLU A 199 12.12 15.23 -20.61
C GLU A 199 11.92 15.19 -22.13
N ASP A 200 10.84 15.80 -22.60
CA ASP A 200 10.61 16.02 -24.02
C ASP A 200 11.82 16.79 -24.53
N GLY A 201 12.67 16.08 -25.29
CA GLY A 201 13.90 16.65 -25.80
C GLY A 201 13.62 17.97 -26.48
N GLU A 202 14.18 19.05 -25.95
CA GLU A 202 14.23 20.32 -26.61
C GLU A 202 14.82 20.10 -28.02
N ALA A 203 13.95 20.14 -29.02
CA ALA A 203 14.37 20.23 -30.42
C ALA A 203 15.14 21.55 -30.56
N GLU A 204 16.47 21.46 -30.65
CA GLU A 204 17.30 22.59 -31.07
C GLU A 204 16.81 23.06 -32.43
N GLU A 205 16.12 24.19 -32.46
CA GLU A 205 15.89 24.95 -33.65
C GLU A 205 17.25 25.44 -34.19
N GLU A 206 17.74 24.73 -35.19
CA GLU A 206 18.86 25.15 -36.02
C GLU A 206 18.45 26.44 -36.76
N LYS A 207 18.86 27.58 -36.20
CA LYS A 207 18.72 28.90 -36.86
C LYS A 207 19.66 28.97 -38.05
N ASP A 208 19.11 28.80 -39.25
CA ASP A 208 19.72 29.20 -40.49
C ASP A 208 20.13 30.67 -40.43
N ALA A 209 21.44 30.95 -40.55
CA ALA A 209 21.99 32.27 -40.74
C ALA A 209 21.96 32.62 -42.25
N PRO A 210 21.44 33.76 -42.64
CA PRO A 210 21.47 34.16 -44.05
C PRO A 210 22.88 34.61 -44.42
N ALA A 211 23.34 34.07 -45.54
CA ALA A 211 24.54 34.53 -46.25
C ALA A 211 24.33 35.92 -46.86
N ALA A 212 25.30 36.78 -46.65
CA ALA A 212 25.52 38.00 -47.44
C ALA A 212 26.97 38.12 -47.80
#